data_b753b367cb8e777ad672c663635beaec
#
_entry.id   b753b367cb8e777ad672c663635beaec
#
_cell.length_a   1.000
_cell.length_b   1.000
_cell.length_c   1.000
_cell.angle_alpha   90.00
_cell.angle_beta   90.00
_cell.angle_gamma   90.00
#
_symmetry.space_group_name_H-M   'P 1'
#
loop_
_entity.id
_entity.type
_entity.pdbx_description
1 polymer ?
#
loop_
_entity_poly.entity_id
_entity_poly.type
_entity_poly.pdbx_seq_one_letter_code
_entity_poly.pdbx_strand_id
1 'polypeptide(L)'
;DRKTAVLTPFECGNMTKLFSKDRANKYFAHDMVVFFAGGTGHPYFSTDTATVLRAIEIEADGIYLAKAIDGVYDSDPKTNPAAKKYDELSIEEVVEKKLAVVDLTASIMCLENKMPMYVFGLNEENSIVNALTGKFNGTKVTV
;
A
#
# COMPACT_ATOMS: atom_id res chain seq x y z
N ASP A 1 19.08 -3.81 -15.89
CA ASP A 1 18.82 -2.39 -15.56
C ASP A 1 17.40 -2.01 -15.97
N ARG A 2 16.64 -1.43 -15.04
CA ARG A 2 15.30 -0.87 -15.30
C ARG A 2 15.36 0.64 -15.22
N LYS A 3 14.71 1.33 -16.14
CA LYS A 3 14.55 2.79 -16.07
C LYS A 3 13.60 3.14 -14.93
N THR A 4 13.83 4.26 -14.28
CA THR A 4 13.01 4.74 -13.16
C THR A 4 12.51 6.16 -13.39
N ALA A 5 11.40 6.50 -12.75
CA ALA A 5 10.88 7.86 -12.69
C ALA A 5 10.38 8.17 -11.27
N VAL A 6 10.46 9.43 -10.88
CA VAL A 6 9.89 9.91 -9.61
C VAL A 6 8.79 10.92 -9.91
N LEU A 7 7.59 10.67 -9.39
CA LEU A 7 6.42 11.54 -9.52
C LEU A 7 6.04 12.12 -8.16
N THR A 8 5.74 13.41 -8.13
CA THR A 8 5.31 14.14 -6.93
C THR A 8 4.00 14.87 -7.19
N PRO A 9 3.15 15.09 -6.17
CA PRO A 9 1.88 15.80 -6.32
C PRO A 9 2.06 17.32 -6.51
N PHE A 10 3.29 17.82 -6.36
CA PHE A 10 3.68 19.22 -6.55
C PHE A 10 5.01 19.30 -7.28
N GLU A 11 5.32 20.46 -7.83
CA GLU A 11 6.57 20.68 -8.56
C GLU A 11 7.79 20.76 -7.63
N CYS A 12 8.84 20.03 -7.96
CA CYS A 12 10.14 20.02 -7.28
C CYS A 12 11.27 20.38 -8.25
N GLY A 13 11.10 21.43 -9.03
CA GLY A 13 12.07 21.85 -10.04
C GLY A 13 12.36 20.73 -11.05
N ASN A 14 13.65 20.44 -11.25
CA ASN A 14 14.09 19.40 -12.19
C ASN A 14 14.27 18.01 -11.57
N MET A 15 14.08 17.87 -10.25
CA MET A 15 14.34 16.61 -9.52
C MET A 15 13.27 15.55 -9.76
N THR A 16 12.02 15.97 -9.89
CA THR A 16 10.88 15.07 -10.08
C THR A 16 9.98 15.57 -11.21
N LYS A 17 8.99 14.76 -11.56
CA LYS A 17 7.92 15.18 -12.49
C LYS A 17 6.61 15.27 -11.73
N LEU A 18 5.78 16.24 -12.12
CA LEU A 18 4.43 16.37 -11.57
C LEU A 18 3.61 15.11 -11.89
N PHE A 19 2.93 14.58 -10.88
CA PHE A 19 2.07 13.42 -11.04
C PHE A 19 0.90 13.70 -11.99
N SER A 20 0.60 12.76 -12.86
CA SER A 20 -0.68 12.56 -13.50
C SER A 20 -0.83 11.08 -13.83
N LYS A 21 -2.08 10.58 -13.86
CA LYS A 21 -2.40 9.20 -14.27
C LYS A 21 -1.77 8.87 -15.63
N ASP A 22 -1.97 9.72 -16.61
CA ASP A 22 -1.47 9.51 -17.99
C ASP A 22 0.06 9.41 -18.03
N ARG A 23 0.75 10.24 -17.23
CA ARG A 23 2.22 10.20 -17.15
C ARG A 23 2.70 8.91 -16.49
N ALA A 24 2.06 8.48 -15.40
CA ALA A 24 2.40 7.23 -14.73
C ALA A 24 2.18 6.04 -15.67
N ASN A 25 1.02 5.96 -16.32
CA ASN A 25 0.68 4.89 -17.25
C ASN A 25 1.60 4.86 -18.47
N LYS A 26 2.03 6.03 -18.98
CA LYS A 26 3.04 6.10 -20.04
C LYS A 26 4.38 5.50 -19.59
N TYR A 27 4.81 5.71 -18.35
CA TYR A 27 6.04 5.10 -17.85
C TYR A 27 5.90 3.59 -17.66
N PHE A 28 4.76 3.11 -17.16
CA PHE A 28 4.49 1.66 -17.05
C PHE A 28 4.48 0.97 -18.42
N ALA A 29 3.90 1.60 -19.43
CA ALA A 29 3.91 1.09 -20.82
C ALA A 29 5.33 0.97 -21.42
N HIS A 30 6.33 1.60 -20.81
CA HIS A 30 7.74 1.49 -21.17
C HIS A 30 8.56 0.65 -20.18
N ASP A 31 7.91 -0.23 -19.41
CA ASP A 31 8.54 -1.10 -18.41
C ASP A 31 9.38 -0.36 -17.35
N MET A 32 9.00 0.87 -17.01
CA MET A 32 9.70 1.66 -15.99
C MET A 32 9.16 1.36 -14.59
N VAL A 33 10.05 1.48 -13.60
CA VAL A 33 9.67 1.55 -12.18
C VAL A 33 9.36 3.01 -11.84
N VAL A 34 8.18 3.27 -11.31
CA VAL A 34 7.72 4.62 -10.94
C VAL A 34 7.65 4.76 -9.43
N PHE A 35 8.37 5.74 -8.90
CA PHE A 35 8.32 6.11 -7.49
C PHE A 35 7.35 7.27 -7.30
N PHE A 36 6.37 7.11 -6.41
CA PHE A 36 5.47 8.18 -5.98
C PHE A 36 5.96 8.73 -4.65
N ALA A 37 6.33 9.98 -4.61
CA ALA A 37 6.87 10.65 -3.43
C ALA A 37 6.08 11.92 -3.10
N GLY A 38 6.10 12.35 -1.83
CA GLY A 38 5.43 13.56 -1.38
C GLY A 38 3.96 13.39 -0.95
N GLY A 39 3.51 12.13 -0.77
CA GLY A 39 2.18 11.84 -0.25
C GLY A 39 1.05 12.30 -1.20
N THR A 40 -0.04 12.83 -0.63
CA THR A 40 -1.14 13.43 -1.41
C THR A 40 -0.81 14.85 -1.90
N GLY A 41 0.19 15.49 -1.32
CA GLY A 41 0.47 16.92 -1.51
C GLY A 41 -0.44 17.84 -0.69
N HIS A 42 -1.28 17.29 0.16
CA HIS A 42 -2.21 18.02 1.03
C HIS A 42 -1.98 17.67 2.50
N PRO A 43 -2.13 18.65 3.44
CA PRO A 43 -2.07 18.37 4.85
C PRO A 43 -3.25 17.48 5.29
N TYR A 44 -3.14 16.89 6.48
CA TYR A 44 -4.15 16.03 7.12
C TYR A 44 -4.37 14.64 6.52
N PHE A 45 -3.73 14.30 5.41
CA PHE A 45 -3.76 12.96 4.85
C PHE A 45 -2.48 12.20 5.17
N SER A 46 -2.64 10.94 5.56
CA SER A 46 -1.52 10.04 5.83
C SER A 46 -0.86 9.54 4.54
N THR A 47 0.30 8.90 4.70
CA THR A 47 0.95 8.18 3.59
C THR A 47 0.18 6.91 3.20
N ASP A 48 -0.57 6.29 4.11
CA ASP A 48 -1.44 5.17 3.80
C ASP A 48 -2.57 5.62 2.85
N THR A 49 -3.23 6.74 3.16
CA THR A 49 -4.22 7.36 2.25
C THR A 49 -3.61 7.70 0.89
N ALA A 50 -2.40 8.26 0.87
CA ALA A 50 -1.72 8.58 -0.39
C ALA A 50 -1.42 7.33 -1.22
N THR A 51 -1.02 6.23 -0.59
CA THR A 51 -0.74 4.95 -1.25
C THR A 51 -1.99 4.41 -1.93
N VAL A 52 -3.11 4.36 -1.20
CA VAL A 52 -4.39 3.89 -1.76
C VAL A 52 -4.87 4.79 -2.88
N LEU A 53 -4.81 6.12 -2.70
CA LEU A 53 -5.19 7.08 -3.73
C LEU A 53 -4.40 6.85 -5.03
N ARG A 54 -3.07 6.72 -4.95
CA ARG A 54 -2.24 6.46 -6.13
C ARG A 54 -2.55 5.13 -6.79
N ALA A 55 -2.76 4.07 -5.99
CA ALA A 55 -3.11 2.75 -6.52
C ALA A 55 -4.42 2.79 -7.32
N ILE A 56 -5.45 3.48 -6.80
CA ILE A 56 -6.74 3.64 -7.48
C ILE A 56 -6.57 4.45 -8.77
N GLU A 57 -5.88 5.60 -8.71
CA GLU A 57 -5.69 6.49 -9.86
C GLU A 57 -4.96 5.80 -11.03
N ILE A 58 -3.97 4.96 -10.74
CA ILE A 58 -3.22 4.22 -11.78
C ILE A 58 -3.85 2.86 -12.13
N GLU A 59 -5.01 2.53 -11.54
CA GLU A 59 -5.70 1.26 -11.76
C GLU A 59 -4.81 0.04 -11.45
N ALA A 60 -4.15 0.07 -10.29
CA ALA A 60 -3.30 -1.04 -9.84
C ALA A 60 -4.14 -2.28 -9.50
N ASP A 61 -3.56 -3.47 -9.68
CA ASP A 61 -4.21 -4.75 -9.35
C ASP A 61 -4.27 -5.02 -7.83
N GLY A 62 -3.49 -4.31 -7.04
CA GLY A 62 -3.45 -4.43 -5.58
C GLY A 62 -2.32 -3.64 -4.95
N ILE A 63 -2.34 -3.59 -3.63
CA ILE A 63 -1.38 -2.84 -2.81
C ILE A 63 -0.60 -3.80 -1.92
N TYR A 64 0.72 -3.78 -2.00
CA TYR A 64 1.62 -4.51 -1.11
C TYR A 64 2.17 -3.57 -0.05
N LEU A 65 1.77 -3.78 1.22
CA LEU A 65 2.15 -2.96 2.37
C LEU A 65 3.24 -3.66 3.20
N ALA A 66 4.48 -3.24 3.00
CA ALA A 66 5.60 -3.66 3.82
C ALA A 66 5.63 -2.82 5.11
N LYS A 67 5.27 -3.42 6.24
CA LYS A 67 5.14 -2.74 7.53
C LYS A 67 6.10 -3.28 8.59
N ALA A 68 6.22 -2.59 9.72
CA ALA A 68 7.00 -3.05 10.86
C ALA A 68 6.39 -4.28 11.54
N ILE A 69 5.09 -4.52 11.35
CA ILE A 69 4.34 -5.70 11.77
C ILE A 69 4.11 -6.62 10.56
N ASP A 70 4.17 -7.92 10.76
CA ASP A 70 4.17 -8.93 9.70
C ASP A 70 2.77 -9.33 9.18
N GLY A 71 1.74 -8.62 9.57
CA GLY A 71 0.36 -8.89 9.14
C GLY A 71 -0.67 -8.15 9.96
N VAL A 72 -1.92 -8.54 9.81
CA VAL A 72 -3.06 -8.02 10.57
C VAL A 72 -3.39 -8.98 11.71
N TYR A 73 -3.62 -8.45 12.89
CA TYR A 73 -3.90 -9.21 14.10
C TYR A 73 -5.27 -8.81 14.68
N ASP A 74 -5.88 -9.72 15.44
CA ASP A 74 -7.13 -9.46 16.16
C ASP A 74 -6.98 -8.47 17.33
N SER A 75 -5.74 -8.27 17.78
CA SER A 75 -5.36 -7.31 18.83
C SER A 75 -3.88 -6.96 18.67
N ASP A 76 -3.40 -5.92 19.35
CA ASP A 76 -1.99 -5.51 19.26
C ASP A 76 -1.06 -6.59 19.88
N PRO A 77 -0.21 -7.27 19.09
CA PRO A 77 0.68 -8.30 19.59
C PRO A 77 1.76 -7.79 20.55
N LYS A 78 2.00 -6.46 20.59
CA LYS A 78 2.95 -5.87 21.56
C LYS A 78 2.37 -5.83 22.96
N THR A 79 1.06 -5.70 23.08
CA THR A 79 0.35 -5.62 24.36
C THR A 79 -0.35 -6.92 24.72
N ASN A 80 -0.71 -7.74 23.74
CA ASN A 80 -1.34 -9.03 23.91
C ASN A 80 -0.53 -10.15 23.25
N PRO A 81 0.28 -10.92 24.01
CA PRO A 81 1.04 -12.04 23.44
C PRO A 81 0.18 -13.17 22.86
N ALA A 82 -1.12 -13.20 23.18
CA ALA A 82 -2.08 -14.18 22.63
C ALA A 82 -2.76 -13.69 21.33
N ALA A 83 -2.39 -12.52 20.82
CA ALA A 83 -2.91 -11.98 19.57
C ALA A 83 -2.72 -12.96 18.41
N LYS A 84 -3.76 -13.15 17.61
CA LYS A 84 -3.74 -14.07 16.47
C LYS A 84 -3.68 -13.28 15.16
N LYS A 85 -2.71 -13.65 14.33
CA LYS A 85 -2.59 -13.12 12.98
C LYS A 85 -3.66 -13.74 12.08
N TYR A 86 -4.25 -12.91 11.24
CA TYR A 86 -5.12 -13.37 10.15
C TYR A 86 -4.28 -13.74 8.93
N ASP A 87 -4.58 -14.86 8.30
CA ASP A 87 -4.02 -15.20 6.98
C ASP A 87 -4.77 -14.43 5.88
N GLU A 88 -6.08 -14.36 6.02
CA GLU A 88 -6.97 -13.60 5.13
C GLU A 88 -8.17 -13.05 5.91
N LEU A 89 -8.61 -11.85 5.56
CA LEU A 89 -9.86 -11.25 6.05
C LEU A 89 -10.39 -10.23 5.05
N SER A 90 -11.68 -9.87 5.15
CA SER A 90 -12.27 -8.87 4.27
C SER A 90 -11.97 -7.44 4.77
N ILE A 91 -12.03 -6.48 3.85
CA ILE A 91 -11.88 -5.05 4.20
C ILE A 91 -13.04 -4.57 5.08
N GLU A 92 -14.24 -5.14 4.91
CA GLU A 92 -15.39 -4.89 5.79
C GLU A 92 -15.07 -5.26 7.23
N GLU A 93 -14.49 -6.44 7.46
CA GLU A 93 -14.07 -6.87 8.81
C GLU A 93 -13.00 -5.94 9.39
N VAL A 94 -12.06 -5.45 8.57
CA VAL A 94 -11.04 -4.47 8.99
C VAL A 94 -11.72 -3.20 9.50
N VAL A 95 -12.71 -2.70 8.77
CA VAL A 95 -13.45 -1.47 9.12
C VAL A 95 -14.33 -1.71 10.36
N GLU A 96 -15.11 -2.78 10.39
CA GLU A 96 -16.05 -3.10 11.48
C GLU A 96 -15.32 -3.34 12.81
N LYS A 97 -14.25 -4.11 12.76
CA LYS A 97 -13.41 -4.45 13.94
C LYS A 97 -12.40 -3.37 14.29
N LYS A 98 -12.29 -2.30 13.48
CA LYS A 98 -11.32 -1.20 13.64
C LYS A 98 -9.89 -1.70 13.76
N LEU A 99 -9.51 -2.67 12.93
CA LEU A 99 -8.18 -3.25 12.96
C LEU A 99 -7.15 -2.26 12.39
N ALA A 100 -5.98 -2.23 13.01
CA ALA A 100 -4.91 -1.29 12.66
C ALA A 100 -4.09 -1.78 11.45
N VAL A 101 -4.65 -1.73 10.26
CA VAL A 101 -3.98 -2.05 8.99
C VAL A 101 -3.43 -0.78 8.36
N VAL A 102 -4.34 0.11 8.02
CA VAL A 102 -4.13 1.46 7.47
C VAL A 102 -5.09 2.40 8.20
N ASP A 103 -5.01 3.70 7.98
CA ASP A 103 -5.98 4.62 8.55
C ASP A 103 -7.40 4.40 7.97
N LEU A 104 -8.41 4.95 8.66
CA LEU A 104 -9.81 4.75 8.29
C LEU A 104 -10.11 5.27 6.89
N THR A 105 -9.56 6.41 6.50
CA THR A 105 -9.75 6.99 5.16
C THR A 105 -9.25 6.04 4.08
N ALA A 106 -8.05 5.50 4.24
CA ALA A 106 -7.48 4.51 3.33
C ALA A 106 -8.33 3.23 3.28
N SER A 107 -8.82 2.74 4.43
CA SER A 107 -9.67 1.55 4.51
C SER A 107 -10.98 1.73 3.73
N ILE A 108 -11.66 2.86 3.92
CA ILE A 108 -12.90 3.17 3.20
C ILE A 108 -12.66 3.30 1.70
N MET A 109 -11.57 3.96 1.30
CA MET A 109 -11.21 4.05 -0.13
C MET A 109 -10.96 2.68 -0.76
N CYS A 110 -10.29 1.76 -0.05
CA CYS A 110 -10.11 0.39 -0.52
C CYS A 110 -11.44 -0.35 -0.67
N LEU A 111 -12.34 -0.22 0.32
CA LEU A 111 -13.67 -0.83 0.29
C LEU A 111 -14.48 -0.34 -0.91
N GLU A 112 -14.60 0.98 -1.09
CA GLU A 112 -15.40 1.58 -2.16
C GLU A 112 -14.87 1.29 -3.58
N ASN A 113 -13.54 1.18 -3.72
CA ASN A 113 -12.89 0.96 -5.02
C ASN A 113 -12.45 -0.49 -5.25
N LYS A 114 -12.81 -1.39 -4.35
CA LYS A 114 -12.47 -2.83 -4.44
C LYS A 114 -10.97 -3.07 -4.64
N MET A 115 -10.13 -2.37 -3.85
CA MET A 115 -8.68 -2.44 -3.94
C MET A 115 -8.13 -3.41 -2.89
N PRO A 116 -7.63 -4.60 -3.28
CA PRO A 116 -7.09 -5.58 -2.34
C PRO A 116 -5.73 -5.13 -1.80
N MET A 117 -5.44 -5.53 -0.56
CA MET A 117 -4.16 -5.24 0.08
C MET A 117 -3.50 -6.52 0.60
N TYR A 118 -2.16 -6.52 0.58
CA TYR A 118 -1.30 -7.59 1.08
C TYR A 118 -0.34 -6.99 2.10
N VAL A 119 -0.55 -7.31 3.39
CA VAL A 119 0.21 -6.74 4.51
C VAL A 119 1.27 -7.74 4.94
N PHE A 120 2.54 -7.36 5.00
CA PHE A 120 3.64 -8.24 5.38
C PHE A 120 4.77 -7.48 6.09
N GLY A 121 5.65 -8.24 6.76
CA GLY A 121 6.76 -7.68 7.52
C GLY A 121 7.89 -7.16 6.63
N LEU A 122 8.29 -5.90 6.81
CA LEU A 122 9.42 -5.31 6.09
C LEU A 122 10.78 -5.90 6.52
N ASN A 123 10.91 -6.24 7.81
CA ASN A 123 12.20 -6.61 8.42
C ASN A 123 12.57 -8.10 8.24
N GLU A 124 11.72 -8.90 7.64
CA GLU A 124 12.03 -10.29 7.33
C GLU A 124 12.98 -10.36 6.13
N GLU A 125 13.87 -11.34 6.15
CA GLU A 125 14.83 -11.54 5.07
C GLU A 125 14.12 -11.81 3.74
N ASN A 126 14.47 -11.06 2.70
CA ASN A 126 13.87 -11.14 1.36
C ASN A 126 12.35 -10.93 1.32
N SER A 127 11.74 -10.28 2.32
CA SER A 127 10.29 -10.15 2.48
C SER A 127 9.61 -9.60 1.22
N ILE A 128 10.14 -8.53 0.63
CA ILE A 128 9.58 -7.91 -0.58
C ILE A 128 9.65 -8.87 -1.78
N VAL A 129 10.80 -9.53 -1.97
CA VAL A 129 10.98 -10.50 -3.06
C VAL A 129 10.04 -11.68 -2.87
N ASN A 130 9.94 -12.20 -1.64
CA ASN A 130 9.05 -13.31 -1.31
C ASN A 130 7.58 -12.93 -1.55
N ALA A 131 7.16 -11.74 -1.13
CA ALA A 131 5.80 -11.26 -1.35
C ALA A 131 5.43 -11.19 -2.84
N LEU A 132 6.37 -10.75 -3.69
CA LEU A 132 6.14 -10.59 -5.14
C LEU A 132 6.34 -11.89 -5.95
N THR A 133 6.98 -12.92 -5.38
CA THR A 133 7.26 -14.20 -6.07
C THR A 133 6.39 -15.36 -5.62
N GLY A 134 5.29 -15.08 -4.91
CA GLY A 134 4.34 -16.11 -4.47
C GLY A 134 4.70 -16.84 -3.18
N LYS A 135 5.74 -16.40 -2.47
CA LYS A 135 6.10 -16.88 -1.12
C LYS A 135 5.62 -15.92 -0.04
N PHE A 136 4.42 -15.39 -0.24
CA PHE A 136 3.84 -14.41 0.63
C PHE A 136 3.62 -14.96 2.05
N ASN A 137 4.17 -14.26 3.05
CA ASN A 137 3.95 -14.51 4.47
C ASN A 137 3.40 -13.22 5.11
N GLY A 138 2.11 -13.14 5.24
CA GLY A 138 1.43 -11.95 5.74
C GLY A 138 -0.07 -12.13 5.76
N THR A 139 -0.81 -11.04 5.77
CA THR A 139 -2.28 -11.05 5.73
C THR A 139 -2.77 -10.51 4.40
N LYS A 140 -3.63 -11.27 3.72
CA LYS A 140 -4.35 -10.81 2.54
C LYS A 140 -5.67 -10.15 2.98
N VAL A 141 -5.86 -8.89 2.62
CA VAL A 141 -7.12 -8.16 2.83
C VAL A 141 -7.88 -8.13 1.51
N THR A 142 -8.99 -8.86 1.47
CA THR A 142 -9.86 -9.00 0.28
C THR A 142 -10.97 -7.96 0.24
N VAL A 143 -11.61 -7.79 -0.90
CA VAL A 143 -12.68 -6.83 -1.17
C VAL A 143 -13.85 -7.49 -1.88
#